data_ab8c61858b458bfec6ddd972f2d023a8
#
_entry.id   ab8c61858b458bfec6ddd972f2d023a8
#
_cell.length_a   1.000
_cell.length_b   1.000
_cell.length_c   1.000
_cell.angle_alpha   90.00
_cell.angle_beta   90.00
_cell.angle_gamma   90.00
#
_symmetry.space_group_name_H-M   'P 1'
#
loop_
_entity.id
_entity.type
_entity.pdbx_description
1 polymer ?
#
loop_
_entity_poly.entity_id
_entity_poly.type
_entity_poly.pdbx_seq_one_letter_code
_entity_poly.pdbx_strand_id
1 'polypeptide(L)'
;MVIYKAKNYQDLSRKAANIISAQIIMKPDCVLGLATGSSPVGTYKQLIEWYNKGDLDFSKVTTINLDEYKSLGPDNDQSYRYFMNTNLFDHVNIDKAHTFVPDGLEPDPQKACASYNEIIRSHGGIDLQLLGLGRNGHIGFNEPGAAFEKETHCVDLTESTIEANKRFFASEDDVPKQAYTMGIKNIMQAKKILLIAGGEEKAEALKNSLYGPITPSVPASILQLHNDVTVIADEAALSLIM
;
A
#
# COMPACT_ATOMS: atom_id res chain seq x y z
N MET A 1 7.94 -3.49 17.04
CA MET A 1 8.43 -2.91 15.77
C MET A 1 9.87 -3.34 15.54
N VAL A 2 10.21 -3.78 14.31
CA VAL A 2 11.58 -4.18 13.91
C VAL A 2 11.95 -3.36 12.68
N ILE A 3 13.20 -2.83 12.64
CA ILE A 3 13.70 -2.04 11.52
C ILE A 3 14.85 -2.79 10.85
N TYR A 4 14.73 -3.05 9.55
CA TYR A 4 15.78 -3.63 8.72
C TYR A 4 16.35 -2.57 7.80
N LYS A 5 17.66 -2.32 7.93
CA LYS A 5 18.40 -1.45 7.04
C LYS A 5 18.64 -2.16 5.70
N ALA A 6 18.38 -1.48 4.61
CA ALA A 6 18.71 -1.88 3.25
C ALA A 6 19.82 -0.95 2.69
N LYS A 7 20.67 -1.49 1.81
CA LYS A 7 21.74 -0.73 1.19
C LYS A 7 21.24 0.28 0.15
N ASN A 8 20.16 -0.08 -0.54
CA ASN A 8 19.55 0.67 -1.63
C ASN A 8 18.16 0.13 -1.93
N TYR A 9 17.46 0.71 -2.92
CA TYR A 9 16.13 0.30 -3.35
C TYR A 9 16.03 -1.17 -3.75
N GLN A 10 17.05 -1.72 -4.43
CA GLN A 10 17.03 -3.13 -4.84
C GLN A 10 17.12 -4.07 -3.63
N ASP A 11 17.97 -3.79 -2.67
CA ASP A 11 18.08 -4.58 -1.43
C ASP A 11 16.84 -4.42 -0.54
N LEU A 12 16.24 -3.22 -0.49
CA LEU A 12 14.95 -2.96 0.15
C LEU A 12 13.85 -3.82 -0.47
N SER A 13 13.73 -3.79 -1.80
CA SER A 13 12.73 -4.55 -2.55
C SER A 13 12.86 -6.05 -2.32
N ARG A 14 14.08 -6.58 -2.37
CA ARG A 14 14.37 -8.00 -2.11
C ARG A 14 14.02 -8.40 -0.67
N LYS A 15 14.36 -7.57 0.32
CA LYS A 15 14.02 -7.82 1.74
C LYS A 15 12.50 -7.80 1.98
N ALA A 16 11.79 -6.85 1.36
CA ALA A 16 10.33 -6.80 1.42
C ALA A 16 9.70 -8.03 0.78
N ALA A 17 10.20 -8.44 -0.38
CA ALA A 17 9.76 -9.66 -1.04
C ALA A 17 10.00 -10.91 -0.19
N ASN A 18 11.12 -11.02 0.56
CA ASN A 18 11.38 -12.12 1.49
C ASN A 18 10.28 -12.26 2.55
N ILE A 19 9.81 -11.14 3.11
CA ILE A 19 8.77 -11.17 4.14
C ILE A 19 7.43 -11.59 3.54
N ILE A 20 7.07 -11.06 2.36
CA ILE A 20 5.83 -11.43 1.67
C ILE A 20 5.88 -12.90 1.22
N SER A 21 7.01 -13.38 0.67
CA SER A 21 7.16 -14.77 0.28
C SER A 21 7.05 -15.73 1.47
N ALA A 22 7.66 -15.38 2.60
CA ALA A 22 7.51 -16.15 3.83
C ALA A 22 6.05 -16.22 4.30
N GLN A 23 5.29 -15.12 4.20
CA GLN A 23 3.87 -15.12 4.52
C GLN A 23 3.07 -16.07 3.61
N ILE A 24 3.35 -16.07 2.31
CA ILE A 24 2.69 -16.96 1.34
C ILE A 24 3.04 -18.44 1.63
N ILE A 25 4.32 -18.73 1.85
CA ILE A 25 4.80 -20.11 2.12
C ILE A 25 4.20 -20.66 3.41
N MET A 26 4.18 -19.85 4.48
CA MET A 26 3.69 -20.28 5.78
C MET A 26 2.16 -20.35 5.88
N LYS A 27 1.46 -19.56 5.06
CA LYS A 27 0.00 -19.53 4.95
C LYS A 27 -0.40 -19.32 3.49
N PRO A 28 -0.52 -20.41 2.69
CA PRO A 28 -0.82 -20.32 1.25
C PRO A 28 -2.14 -19.62 0.91
N ASP A 29 -3.13 -19.66 1.81
CA ASP A 29 -4.43 -18.99 1.73
C ASP A 29 -4.44 -17.61 2.41
N CYS A 30 -3.28 -16.96 2.50
CA CYS A 30 -3.17 -15.66 3.17
C CYS A 30 -3.89 -14.54 2.41
N VAL A 31 -4.35 -13.54 3.18
CA VAL A 31 -4.86 -12.28 2.66
C VAL A 31 -3.75 -11.23 2.73
N LEU A 32 -3.28 -10.78 1.58
CA LEU A 32 -2.23 -9.76 1.47
C LEU A 32 -2.85 -8.39 1.20
N GLY A 33 -2.56 -7.44 2.05
CA GLY A 33 -2.80 -6.02 1.78
C GLY A 33 -1.68 -5.47 0.89
N LEU A 34 -2.02 -4.91 -0.27
CA LEU A 34 -1.04 -4.44 -1.25
C LEU A 34 -1.14 -2.92 -1.48
N ALA A 35 -0.05 -2.34 -1.90
CA ALA A 35 0.11 -0.93 -2.20
C ALA A 35 0.48 -0.71 -3.67
N THR A 36 0.20 0.47 -4.20
CA THR A 36 0.61 0.91 -5.53
C THR A 36 1.72 1.97 -5.47
N GLY A 37 2.04 2.57 -6.59
CA GLY A 37 3.10 3.56 -6.71
C GLY A 37 4.50 2.96 -6.91
N SER A 38 5.52 3.80 -6.89
CA SER A 38 6.89 3.39 -7.22
C SER A 38 7.58 2.52 -6.17
N SER A 39 7.21 2.67 -4.90
CA SER A 39 7.88 1.98 -3.79
C SER A 39 7.81 0.45 -3.88
N PRO A 40 6.65 -0.20 -4.15
CA PRO A 40 6.55 -1.65 -4.15
C PRO A 40 6.95 -2.34 -5.47
N VAL A 41 7.18 -1.61 -6.56
CA VAL A 41 7.44 -2.20 -7.90
C VAL A 41 8.59 -3.21 -7.88
N GLY A 42 9.70 -2.86 -7.24
CA GLY A 42 10.84 -3.77 -7.12
C GLY A 42 10.53 -5.02 -6.30
N THR A 43 9.68 -4.88 -5.29
CA THR A 43 9.20 -6.01 -4.49
C THR A 43 8.36 -6.95 -5.33
N TYR A 44 7.43 -6.44 -6.14
CA TYR A 44 6.61 -7.25 -7.04
C TYR A 44 7.46 -7.96 -8.10
N LYS A 45 8.43 -7.26 -8.70
CA LYS A 45 9.38 -7.89 -9.64
C LYS A 45 10.13 -9.06 -9.02
N GLN A 46 10.57 -8.92 -7.78
CA GLN A 46 11.26 -10.00 -7.06
C GLN A 46 10.34 -11.19 -6.75
N LEU A 47 9.08 -10.93 -6.39
CA LEU A 47 8.08 -11.99 -6.17
C LEU A 47 7.77 -12.74 -7.46
N ILE A 48 7.65 -12.04 -8.60
CA ILE A 48 7.45 -12.64 -9.92
C ILE A 48 8.67 -13.53 -10.31
N GLU A 49 9.89 -13.07 -10.03
CA GLU A 49 11.10 -13.85 -10.28
C GLU A 49 11.07 -15.17 -9.51
N TRP A 50 10.70 -15.14 -8.23
CA TRP A 50 10.61 -16.37 -7.42
C TRP A 50 9.44 -17.26 -7.82
N TYR A 51 8.31 -16.70 -8.22
CA TYR A 51 7.22 -17.47 -8.82
C TYR A 51 7.68 -18.20 -10.09
N ASN A 52 8.39 -17.51 -11.00
CA ASN A 52 8.90 -18.10 -12.22
C ASN A 52 9.96 -19.20 -11.99
N LYS A 53 10.64 -19.17 -10.84
CA LYS A 53 11.57 -20.23 -10.40
C LYS A 53 10.85 -21.41 -9.73
N GLY A 54 9.56 -21.31 -9.47
CA GLY A 54 8.77 -22.34 -8.79
C GLY A 54 8.84 -22.27 -7.25
N ASP A 55 9.40 -21.18 -6.69
CA ASP A 55 9.54 -21.02 -5.23
C ASP A 55 8.25 -20.52 -4.56
N LEU A 56 7.33 -19.92 -5.33
CA LEU A 56 6.08 -19.35 -4.83
C LEU A 56 4.87 -19.83 -5.62
N ASP A 57 3.74 -19.97 -4.92
CA ASP A 57 2.43 -20.28 -5.48
C ASP A 57 1.39 -19.28 -4.97
N PHE A 58 0.79 -18.53 -5.89
CA PHE A 58 -0.24 -17.53 -5.59
C PHE A 58 -1.67 -18.03 -5.77
N SER A 59 -1.87 -19.30 -6.17
CA SER A 59 -3.18 -19.83 -6.57
C SER A 59 -4.27 -19.75 -5.48
N LYS A 60 -3.87 -19.67 -4.21
CA LYS A 60 -4.81 -19.55 -3.06
C LYS A 60 -4.74 -18.20 -2.36
N VAL A 61 -3.84 -17.31 -2.80
CA VAL A 61 -3.66 -15.99 -2.19
C VAL A 61 -4.85 -15.10 -2.55
N THR A 62 -5.32 -14.35 -1.56
CA THR A 62 -6.26 -13.24 -1.74
C THR A 62 -5.49 -11.92 -1.57
N THR A 63 -5.79 -10.91 -2.40
CA THR A 63 -5.18 -9.58 -2.25
C THR A 63 -6.23 -8.49 -2.08
N ILE A 64 -5.94 -7.52 -1.22
CA ILE A 64 -6.78 -6.35 -0.93
C ILE A 64 -5.89 -5.11 -1.03
N ASN A 65 -6.12 -4.25 -2.02
CA ASN A 65 -5.34 -3.03 -2.20
C ASN A 65 -5.80 -1.90 -1.27
N LEU A 66 -4.91 -0.95 -0.99
CA LEU A 66 -5.20 0.18 -0.11
C LEU A 66 -6.24 1.14 -0.70
N ASP A 67 -6.18 1.37 -2.01
CA ASP A 67 -6.87 2.50 -2.63
C ASP A 67 -7.11 2.32 -4.13
N GLU A 68 -7.95 3.19 -4.68
CA GLU A 68 -8.17 3.40 -6.11
C GLU A 68 -8.66 4.82 -6.36
N TYR A 69 -8.31 5.38 -7.50
CA TYR A 69 -8.86 6.64 -7.96
C TYR A 69 -10.35 6.55 -8.25
N LYS A 70 -11.12 7.51 -7.73
CA LYS A 70 -12.52 7.65 -8.13
C LYS A 70 -12.61 8.13 -9.58
N SER A 71 -13.55 7.59 -10.32
CA SER A 71 -13.82 7.83 -11.73
C SER A 71 -12.91 7.10 -12.71
N LEU A 72 -11.94 6.28 -12.25
CA LEU A 72 -11.15 5.44 -13.14
C LEU A 72 -11.68 3.99 -13.12
N GLY A 73 -11.87 3.44 -14.32
CA GLY A 73 -12.22 2.04 -14.51
C GLY A 73 -10.97 1.13 -14.57
N PRO A 74 -11.16 -0.19 -14.47
CA PRO A 74 -10.06 -1.16 -14.44
C PRO A 74 -9.22 -1.22 -15.71
N ASP A 75 -9.77 -0.76 -16.84
CA ASP A 75 -9.10 -0.73 -18.13
C ASP A 75 -8.34 0.59 -18.40
N ASN A 76 -8.50 1.58 -17.52
CA ASN A 76 -7.73 2.82 -17.60
C ASN A 76 -6.31 2.55 -17.14
N ASP A 77 -5.31 2.89 -17.95
CA ASP A 77 -3.89 2.63 -17.70
C ASP A 77 -3.31 3.39 -16.49
N GLN A 78 -4.06 4.35 -15.96
CA GLN A 78 -3.72 5.10 -14.74
C GLN A 78 -4.46 4.59 -13.50
N SER A 79 -5.37 3.62 -13.63
CA SER A 79 -6.03 3.01 -12.47
C SER A 79 -5.07 2.11 -11.67
N TYR A 80 -5.32 1.99 -10.38
CA TYR A 80 -4.53 1.09 -9.53
C TYR A 80 -4.85 -0.38 -9.81
N ARG A 81 -6.06 -0.69 -10.29
CA ARG A 81 -6.36 -2.02 -10.83
C ARG A 81 -5.43 -2.36 -12.01
N TYR A 82 -5.30 -1.46 -12.97
CA TYR A 82 -4.40 -1.66 -14.10
C TYR A 82 -2.95 -1.77 -13.65
N PHE A 83 -2.51 -0.89 -12.74
CA PHE A 83 -1.19 -0.96 -12.13
C PHE A 83 -0.91 -2.33 -11.52
N MET A 84 -1.84 -2.88 -10.74
CA MET A 84 -1.65 -4.18 -10.09
C MET A 84 -1.63 -5.33 -11.11
N ASN A 85 -2.48 -5.28 -12.14
CA ASN A 85 -2.46 -6.25 -13.22
C ASN A 85 -1.08 -6.28 -13.88
N THR A 86 -0.59 -5.12 -14.33
CA THR A 86 0.66 -5.01 -15.09
C THR A 86 1.92 -5.24 -14.26
N ASN A 87 1.91 -4.99 -12.95
CA ASN A 87 3.09 -5.12 -12.10
C ASN A 87 3.14 -6.42 -11.29
N LEU A 88 2.02 -7.15 -11.16
CA LEU A 88 2.01 -8.40 -10.39
C LEU A 88 1.03 -9.44 -10.95
N PHE A 89 -0.27 -9.12 -11.05
CA PHE A 89 -1.30 -10.15 -11.21
C PHE A 89 -1.22 -10.92 -12.53
N ASP A 90 -0.83 -10.26 -13.63
CA ASP A 90 -0.67 -10.89 -14.95
C ASP A 90 0.58 -11.79 -15.05
N HIS A 91 1.44 -11.75 -14.06
CA HIS A 91 2.75 -12.43 -14.06
C HIS A 91 2.83 -13.62 -13.12
N VAL A 92 1.78 -13.88 -12.34
CA VAL A 92 1.72 -14.99 -11.37
C VAL A 92 0.40 -15.76 -11.53
N ASN A 93 0.27 -16.93 -10.88
CA ASN A 93 -0.93 -17.76 -10.99
C ASN A 93 -2.06 -17.39 -10.03
N ILE A 94 -2.15 -16.12 -9.63
CA ILE A 94 -3.26 -15.67 -8.78
C ILE A 94 -4.58 -15.69 -9.56
N ASP A 95 -5.65 -16.17 -8.91
CA ASP A 95 -7.00 -16.00 -9.46
C ASP A 95 -7.42 -14.53 -9.30
N LYS A 96 -7.66 -13.84 -10.42
CA LYS A 96 -8.08 -12.42 -10.39
C LYS A 96 -9.41 -12.20 -9.69
N ALA A 97 -10.25 -13.22 -9.55
CA ALA A 97 -11.48 -13.14 -8.74
C ALA A 97 -11.18 -12.97 -7.23
N HIS A 98 -9.96 -13.30 -6.79
CA HIS A 98 -9.48 -13.12 -5.42
C HIS A 98 -8.59 -11.87 -5.26
N THR A 99 -8.64 -10.94 -6.21
CA THR A 99 -7.88 -9.69 -6.14
C THR A 99 -8.82 -8.49 -6.05
N PHE A 100 -8.75 -7.74 -4.96
CA PHE A 100 -9.68 -6.65 -4.68
C PHE A 100 -8.98 -5.30 -4.68
N VAL A 101 -9.58 -4.35 -5.41
CA VAL A 101 -9.25 -2.93 -5.43
C VAL A 101 -10.56 -2.20 -5.27
N PRO A 102 -10.65 -1.05 -4.58
CA PRO A 102 -11.91 -0.30 -4.49
C PRO A 102 -12.52 -0.04 -5.87
N ASP A 103 -13.84 -0.05 -5.97
CA ASP A 103 -14.53 0.23 -7.24
C ASP A 103 -14.50 1.73 -7.55
N GLY A 104 -13.56 2.15 -8.39
CA GLY A 104 -13.42 3.54 -8.82
C GLY A 104 -14.61 4.06 -9.61
N LEU A 105 -15.41 3.18 -10.22
CA LEU A 105 -16.59 3.55 -11.03
C LEU A 105 -17.87 3.70 -10.20
N GLU A 106 -17.92 3.24 -8.95
CA GLU A 106 -19.07 3.48 -8.08
C GLU A 106 -19.13 4.98 -7.72
N PRO A 107 -20.12 5.73 -8.19
CA PRO A 107 -20.19 7.18 -7.98
C PRO A 107 -20.59 7.56 -6.55
N ASP A 108 -21.30 6.69 -5.83
CA ASP A 108 -21.71 6.90 -4.45
C ASP A 108 -20.59 6.50 -3.48
N PRO A 109 -19.94 7.48 -2.81
CA PRO A 109 -18.85 7.18 -1.91
C PRO A 109 -19.24 6.30 -0.72
N GLN A 110 -20.47 6.43 -0.22
CA GLN A 110 -20.92 5.64 0.92
C GLN A 110 -21.04 4.17 0.52
N LYS A 111 -21.62 3.92 -0.65
CA LYS A 111 -21.79 2.57 -1.18
C LYS A 111 -20.44 1.93 -1.53
N ALA A 112 -19.54 2.65 -2.24
CA ALA A 112 -18.21 2.17 -2.56
C ALA A 112 -17.43 1.76 -1.30
N CYS A 113 -17.38 2.64 -0.31
CA CYS A 113 -16.65 2.41 0.93
C CYS A 113 -17.26 1.29 1.78
N ALA A 114 -18.59 1.24 1.90
CA ALA A 114 -19.27 0.18 2.65
C ALA A 114 -19.04 -1.20 2.02
N SER A 115 -19.13 -1.30 0.68
CA SER A 115 -18.87 -2.54 -0.06
C SER A 115 -17.42 -3.00 0.12
N TYR A 116 -16.46 -2.07 0.08
CA TYR A 116 -15.05 -2.42 0.27
C TYR A 116 -14.73 -2.86 1.70
N ASN A 117 -15.31 -2.20 2.69
CA ASN A 117 -15.20 -2.65 4.09
C ASN A 117 -15.80 -4.05 4.30
N GLU A 118 -16.88 -4.40 3.58
CA GLU A 118 -17.44 -5.75 3.63
C GLU A 118 -16.50 -6.79 3.01
N ILE A 119 -15.83 -6.46 1.90
CA ILE A 119 -14.80 -7.32 1.31
C ILE A 119 -13.71 -7.62 2.35
N ILE A 120 -13.18 -6.60 3.04
CA ILE A 120 -12.16 -6.78 4.07
C ILE A 120 -12.65 -7.71 5.19
N ARG A 121 -13.89 -7.51 5.66
CA ARG A 121 -14.49 -8.32 6.75
C ARG A 121 -14.75 -9.76 6.33
N SER A 122 -15.31 -9.97 5.14
CA SER A 122 -15.69 -11.30 4.65
C SER A 122 -14.49 -12.22 4.44
N HIS A 123 -13.29 -11.65 4.21
CA HIS A 123 -12.05 -12.41 4.10
C HIS A 123 -11.30 -12.58 5.45
N GLY A 124 -11.93 -12.18 6.57
CA GLY A 124 -11.33 -12.32 7.92
C GLY A 124 -10.19 -11.32 8.21
N GLY A 125 -10.13 -10.22 7.47
CA GLY A 125 -9.11 -9.19 7.57
C GLY A 125 -7.82 -9.53 6.81
N ILE A 126 -6.78 -8.75 7.03
CA ILE A 126 -5.51 -8.81 6.30
C ILE A 126 -4.45 -9.50 7.16
N ASP A 127 -3.76 -10.51 6.61
CA ASP A 127 -2.68 -11.21 7.30
C ASP A 127 -1.38 -10.39 7.31
N LEU A 128 -1.04 -9.74 6.19
CA LEU A 128 0.13 -8.86 6.06
C LEU A 128 -0.21 -7.68 5.15
N GLN A 129 -0.14 -6.47 5.69
CA GLN A 129 -0.34 -5.22 4.94
C GLN A 129 0.99 -4.60 4.53
N LEU A 130 1.22 -4.50 3.23
CA LEU A 130 2.33 -3.72 2.67
C LEU A 130 1.93 -2.25 2.61
N LEU A 131 2.80 -1.38 3.11
CA LEU A 131 2.65 0.08 3.08
C LEU A 131 3.88 0.74 2.47
N GLY A 132 3.67 1.73 1.60
CA GLY A 132 4.64 2.78 1.34
C GLY A 132 4.51 3.92 2.35
N LEU A 133 5.48 4.82 2.37
CA LEU A 133 5.46 6.03 3.20
C LEU A 133 5.44 7.28 2.31
N GLY A 134 4.47 8.15 2.51
CA GLY A 134 4.45 9.48 1.88
C GLY A 134 5.53 10.41 2.44
N ARG A 135 5.92 11.45 1.70
CA ARG A 135 6.91 12.45 2.16
C ARG A 135 6.46 13.24 3.39
N ASN A 136 5.15 13.35 3.60
CA ASN A 136 4.52 14.00 4.74
C ASN A 136 4.05 13.01 5.82
N GLY A 137 4.41 11.73 5.69
CA GLY A 137 4.03 10.68 6.64
C GLY A 137 2.67 10.04 6.38
N HIS A 138 2.03 10.26 5.23
CA HIS A 138 0.80 9.56 4.88
C HIS A 138 1.03 8.08 4.57
N ILE A 139 0.00 7.27 4.79
CA ILE A 139 -0.09 5.86 4.41
C ILE A 139 -1.43 5.62 3.69
N GLY A 140 -1.39 4.97 2.50
CA GLY A 140 -2.50 5.04 1.55
C GLY A 140 -2.75 6.50 1.15
N PHE A 141 -4.00 6.92 1.00
CA PHE A 141 -4.35 8.35 0.88
C PHE A 141 -4.81 8.96 2.22
N ASN A 142 -4.38 8.40 3.37
CA ASN A 142 -4.60 9.04 4.66
C ASN A 142 -3.56 10.16 4.84
N GLU A 143 -3.91 11.35 4.39
CA GLU A 143 -3.09 12.56 4.45
C GLU A 143 -3.07 13.17 5.86
N PRO A 144 -2.07 14.02 6.20
CA PRO A 144 -2.06 14.79 7.44
C PRO A 144 -3.38 15.53 7.67
N GLY A 145 -3.96 15.35 8.85
CA GLY A 145 -5.29 15.86 9.17
C GLY A 145 -5.50 16.12 10.67
N ALA A 146 -6.74 16.42 11.03
CA ALA A 146 -7.15 16.69 12.41
C ALA A 146 -7.52 15.39 13.18
N ALA A 147 -7.81 14.31 12.46
CA ALA A 147 -8.22 13.02 13.05
C ALA A 147 -7.67 11.86 12.21
N PHE A 148 -7.57 10.68 12.82
CA PHE A 148 -7.34 9.44 12.09
C PHE A 148 -8.67 8.94 11.51
N GLU A 149 -8.74 8.82 10.19
CA GLU A 149 -9.89 8.23 9.51
C GLU A 149 -10.01 6.74 9.85
N LYS A 150 -11.24 6.29 10.11
CA LYS A 150 -11.45 4.94 10.64
C LYS A 150 -11.43 3.89 9.53
N GLU A 151 -12.49 3.85 8.74
CA GLU A 151 -12.72 2.80 7.73
C GLU A 151 -12.45 3.35 6.33
N THR A 152 -12.66 2.53 5.30
CA THR A 152 -12.54 3.00 3.92
C THR A 152 -13.40 4.25 3.71
N HIS A 153 -12.84 5.26 3.10
CA HIS A 153 -13.48 6.55 2.90
C HIS A 153 -13.08 7.16 1.55
N CYS A 154 -13.87 8.11 1.08
CA CYS A 154 -13.54 8.94 -0.07
C CYS A 154 -12.73 10.15 0.42
N VAL A 155 -11.61 10.41 -0.24
CA VAL A 155 -10.73 11.53 0.10
C VAL A 155 -10.56 12.45 -1.12
N ASP A 156 -10.54 13.77 -0.87
CA ASP A 156 -10.08 14.74 -1.85
C ASP A 156 -8.55 14.69 -1.90
N LEU A 157 -8.00 14.55 -3.10
CA LEU A 157 -6.54 14.53 -3.28
C LEU A 157 -5.96 15.92 -3.06
N THR A 158 -4.83 16.00 -2.39
CA THR A 158 -4.12 17.27 -2.19
C THR A 158 -3.57 17.81 -3.51
N GLU A 159 -3.42 19.13 -3.63
CA GLU A 159 -2.82 19.77 -4.81
C GLU A 159 -1.44 19.18 -5.12
N SER A 160 -0.64 18.87 -4.10
CA SER A 160 0.67 18.24 -4.27
C SER A 160 0.58 16.83 -4.84
N THR A 161 -0.46 16.06 -4.50
CA THR A 161 -0.71 14.73 -5.06
C THR A 161 -1.20 14.83 -6.50
N ILE A 162 -2.10 15.76 -6.80
CA ILE A 162 -2.60 16.02 -8.15
C ILE A 162 -1.42 16.44 -9.06
N GLU A 163 -0.61 17.39 -8.64
CA GLU A 163 0.55 17.85 -9.41
C GLU A 163 1.59 16.74 -9.63
N ALA A 164 1.86 15.92 -8.61
CA ALA A 164 2.77 14.78 -8.73
C ALA A 164 2.26 13.71 -9.73
N ASN A 165 0.94 13.56 -9.85
CA ASN A 165 0.32 12.58 -10.73
C ASN A 165 0.04 13.11 -12.15
N LYS A 166 -0.04 14.43 -12.34
CA LYS A 166 -0.33 15.10 -13.62
C LYS A 166 0.52 14.56 -14.78
N ARG A 167 1.78 14.23 -14.53
CA ARG A 167 2.71 13.65 -15.51
C ARG A 167 2.25 12.31 -16.13
N PHE A 168 1.28 11.64 -15.54
CA PHE A 168 0.76 10.36 -16.00
C PHE A 168 -0.52 10.49 -16.82
N PHE A 169 -1.11 11.69 -16.91
CA PHE A 169 -2.37 11.95 -17.59
C PHE A 169 -2.16 12.85 -18.83
N ALA A 170 -3.05 12.74 -19.80
CA ALA A 170 -2.97 13.53 -21.03
C ALA A 170 -3.21 15.04 -20.80
N SER A 171 -4.07 15.37 -19.82
CA SER A 171 -4.34 16.74 -19.38
C SER A 171 -4.53 16.82 -17.88
N GLU A 172 -4.46 18.02 -17.31
CA GLU A 172 -4.71 18.27 -15.88
C GLU A 172 -6.17 17.98 -15.49
N ASP A 173 -7.10 18.17 -16.41
CA ASP A 173 -8.51 17.89 -16.17
C ASP A 173 -8.82 16.39 -16.07
N ASP A 174 -7.95 15.55 -16.64
CA ASP A 174 -8.07 14.09 -16.60
C ASP A 174 -7.56 13.50 -15.27
N VAL A 175 -6.82 14.30 -14.47
CA VAL A 175 -6.30 13.84 -13.18
C VAL A 175 -7.45 13.70 -12.19
N PRO A 176 -7.65 12.50 -11.60
CA PRO A 176 -8.68 12.34 -10.59
C PRO A 176 -8.47 13.27 -9.41
N LYS A 177 -9.56 13.84 -8.91
CA LYS A 177 -9.53 14.76 -7.75
C LYS A 177 -9.88 14.04 -6.45
N GLN A 178 -10.40 12.82 -6.54
CA GLN A 178 -10.83 12.01 -5.40
C GLN A 178 -10.31 10.58 -5.54
N ALA A 179 -10.17 9.91 -4.39
CA ALA A 179 -9.84 8.49 -4.30
C ALA A 179 -10.65 7.81 -3.20
N TYR A 180 -10.84 6.50 -3.33
CA TYR A 180 -11.30 5.64 -2.25
C TYR A 180 -10.08 5.02 -1.60
N THR A 181 -9.93 5.18 -0.29
CA THR A 181 -8.77 4.67 0.44
C THR A 181 -9.15 3.95 1.72
N MET A 182 -8.45 2.88 2.01
CA MET A 182 -8.56 2.16 3.28
C MET A 182 -8.17 3.09 4.44
N GLY A 183 -9.03 3.19 5.44
CA GLY A 183 -8.78 4.03 6.61
C GLY A 183 -7.78 3.42 7.59
N ILE A 184 -7.32 4.24 8.50
CA ILE A 184 -6.32 3.88 9.53
C ILE A 184 -6.76 2.67 10.37
N LYS A 185 -8.04 2.58 10.76
CA LYS A 185 -8.55 1.43 11.51
C LYS A 185 -8.34 0.12 10.75
N ASN A 186 -8.68 0.10 9.45
CA ASN A 186 -8.56 -1.11 8.64
C ASN A 186 -7.07 -1.51 8.49
N ILE A 187 -6.18 -0.54 8.30
CA ILE A 187 -4.73 -0.77 8.26
C ILE A 187 -4.25 -1.35 9.59
N MET A 188 -4.63 -0.74 10.70
CA MET A 188 -4.22 -1.16 12.05
C MET A 188 -4.83 -2.50 12.50
N GLN A 189 -5.87 -2.99 11.83
CA GLN A 189 -6.46 -4.31 12.06
C GLN A 189 -5.74 -5.44 11.30
N ALA A 190 -4.82 -5.13 10.39
CA ALA A 190 -3.97 -6.14 9.78
C ALA A 190 -3.18 -6.88 10.87
N LYS A 191 -2.93 -8.18 10.70
CA LYS A 191 -2.17 -8.97 11.71
C LYS A 191 -0.71 -8.56 11.76
N LYS A 192 -0.14 -8.20 10.60
CA LYS A 192 1.24 -7.72 10.44
C LYS A 192 1.26 -6.55 9.48
N ILE A 193 2.18 -5.63 9.69
CA ILE A 193 2.43 -4.50 8.80
C ILE A 193 3.87 -4.55 8.32
N LEU A 194 4.06 -4.37 7.02
CA LEU A 194 5.34 -4.20 6.37
C LEU A 194 5.39 -2.80 5.76
N LEU A 195 6.11 -1.88 6.41
CA LEU A 195 6.35 -0.54 5.89
C LEU A 195 7.65 -0.51 5.11
N ILE A 196 7.63 0.01 3.88
CA ILE A 196 8.82 0.21 3.06
C ILE A 196 9.05 1.70 2.80
N ALA A 197 10.29 2.17 2.99
CA ALA A 197 10.66 3.56 2.74
C ALA A 197 12.07 3.63 2.13
N GLY A 198 12.21 4.28 0.98
CA GLY A 198 13.50 4.48 0.31
C GLY A 198 13.66 5.90 -0.18
N GLY A 199 14.92 6.38 -0.14
CA GLY A 199 15.30 7.72 -0.56
C GLY A 199 15.33 8.74 0.58
N GLU A 200 16.23 9.72 0.43
CA GLU A 200 16.46 10.77 1.44
C GLU A 200 15.19 11.61 1.70
N GLU A 201 14.35 11.79 0.69
CA GLU A 201 13.09 12.53 0.81
C GLU A 201 12.07 11.88 1.76
N LYS A 202 12.34 10.65 2.22
CA LYS A 202 11.52 9.94 3.23
C LYS A 202 12.10 10.02 4.64
N ALA A 203 13.32 10.53 4.82
CA ALA A 203 14.03 10.45 6.10
C ALA A 203 13.30 11.19 7.23
N GLU A 204 12.79 12.39 6.99
CA GLU A 204 12.06 13.16 7.99
C GLU A 204 10.71 12.51 8.31
N ALA A 205 9.95 12.13 7.29
CA ALA A 205 8.67 11.44 7.45
C ALA A 205 8.84 10.12 8.23
N LEU A 206 9.88 9.34 7.92
CA LEU A 206 10.17 8.09 8.61
C LEU A 206 10.54 8.34 10.08
N LYS A 207 11.40 9.31 10.37
CA LYS A 207 11.75 9.70 11.74
C LYS A 207 10.51 10.11 12.53
N ASN A 208 9.69 10.99 11.97
CA ASN A 208 8.48 11.48 12.63
C ASN A 208 7.46 10.36 12.84
N SER A 209 7.35 9.41 11.90
CA SER A 209 6.46 8.26 11.99
C SER A 209 6.87 7.27 13.08
N LEU A 210 8.17 7.05 13.27
CA LEU A 210 8.67 5.98 14.16
C LEU A 210 9.04 6.48 15.56
N TYR A 211 9.43 7.73 15.71
CA TYR A 211 9.96 8.31 16.93
C TYR A 211 9.31 9.63 17.34
N GLY A 212 8.50 10.22 16.49
CA GLY A 212 7.73 11.43 16.79
C GLY A 212 6.49 11.13 17.64
N PRO A 213 5.72 12.18 18.00
CA PRO A 213 4.43 12.03 18.65
C PRO A 213 3.45 11.26 17.76
N ILE A 214 2.58 10.44 18.35
CA ILE A 214 1.48 9.81 17.64
C ILE A 214 0.40 10.86 17.42
N THR A 215 0.24 11.26 16.15
CA THR A 215 -0.65 12.35 15.77
C THR A 215 -1.21 12.15 14.35
N PRO A 216 -2.46 12.56 14.08
CA PRO A 216 -3.01 12.56 12.73
C PRO A 216 -2.27 13.48 11.75
N SER A 217 -1.49 14.44 12.25
CA SER A 217 -0.62 15.29 11.41
C SER A 217 0.56 14.50 10.79
N VAL A 218 0.85 13.30 11.30
CA VAL A 218 1.77 12.33 10.74
C VAL A 218 1.07 10.97 10.77
N PRO A 219 0.23 10.64 9.79
CA PRO A 219 -0.65 9.47 9.86
C PRO A 219 0.06 8.15 10.15
N ALA A 220 1.25 7.92 9.58
CA ALA A 220 2.05 6.74 9.83
C ALA A 220 2.56 6.63 11.28
N SER A 221 2.49 7.70 12.09
CA SER A 221 2.89 7.66 13.50
C SER A 221 2.05 6.68 14.33
N ILE A 222 0.80 6.40 13.89
CA ILE A 222 -0.08 5.43 14.53
C ILE A 222 0.51 4.01 14.53
N LEU A 223 1.40 3.70 13.59
CA LEU A 223 2.04 2.39 13.49
C LEU A 223 2.87 2.04 14.73
N GLN A 224 3.27 3.04 15.53
CA GLN A 224 3.92 2.84 16.82
C GLN A 224 3.04 2.05 17.80
N LEU A 225 1.72 2.07 17.65
CA LEU A 225 0.77 1.32 18.51
C LEU A 225 0.44 -0.08 17.95
N HIS A 226 0.90 -0.43 16.77
CA HIS A 226 0.63 -1.75 16.20
C HIS A 226 1.57 -2.80 16.78
N ASN A 227 1.05 -4.00 17.08
CA ASN A 227 1.79 -5.06 17.74
C ASN A 227 2.92 -5.67 16.89
N ASP A 228 2.75 -5.75 15.57
CA ASP A 228 3.68 -6.41 14.65
C ASP A 228 3.94 -5.54 13.41
N VAL A 229 4.94 -4.67 13.50
CA VAL A 229 5.40 -3.80 12.41
C VAL A 229 6.84 -4.13 12.06
N THR A 230 7.05 -4.44 10.82
CA THR A 230 8.37 -4.51 10.21
C THR A 230 8.57 -3.32 9.28
N VAL A 231 9.65 -2.60 9.47
CA VAL A 231 10.07 -1.48 8.62
C VAL A 231 11.30 -1.91 7.84
N ILE A 232 11.26 -1.74 6.52
CA ILE A 232 12.46 -1.87 5.68
C ILE A 232 12.72 -0.52 5.03
N ALA A 233 13.87 0.05 5.36
CA ALA A 233 14.26 1.33 4.81
C ALA A 233 15.72 1.32 4.35
N ASP A 234 16.01 2.07 3.29
CA ASP A 234 17.38 2.19 2.83
C ASP A 234 18.19 3.19 3.68
N GLU A 235 19.51 3.22 3.43
CA GLU A 235 20.43 4.08 4.19
C GLU A 235 20.03 5.55 4.11
N ALA A 236 19.56 6.01 2.94
CA ALA A 236 19.15 7.39 2.73
C ALA A 236 17.90 7.75 3.55
N ALA A 237 16.88 6.88 3.54
CA ALA A 237 15.67 7.08 4.35
C ALA A 237 15.93 6.98 5.86
N LEU A 238 16.98 6.25 6.29
CA LEU A 238 17.37 6.10 7.69
C LEU A 238 18.33 7.18 8.19
N SER A 239 18.80 8.10 7.34
CA SER A 239 19.85 9.07 7.65
C SER A 239 19.60 9.97 8.85
N LEU A 240 18.35 10.15 9.26
CA LEU A 240 17.98 10.92 10.46
C LEU A 240 17.67 10.06 11.70
N ILE A 241 17.84 8.74 11.60
CA ILE A 241 17.52 7.77 12.66
C ILE A 241 18.73 6.95 13.08
N MET A 242 19.58 6.56 12.11
CA MET A 242 20.74 5.68 12.31
C MET A 242 21.99 6.25 11.63
#